data_d1abd82f9a05a3b6a510085254db74b2
#
_entry.id   d1abd82f9a05a3b6a510085254db74b2
#
_cell.length_a   1.000
_cell.length_b   1.000
_cell.length_c   1.000
_cell.angle_alpha   90.00
_cell.angle_beta   90.00
_cell.angle_gamma   90.00
#
_symmetry.space_group_name_H-M   'P 1'
#
loop_
_entity.id
_entity.type
_entity.pdbx_description
1 polymer ?
#
loop_
_entity_poly.entity_id
_entity_poly.type
_entity_poly.pdbx_seq_one_letter_code
_entity_poly.pdbx_strand_id
1 'polypeptide(L)'
;MLAVLALLSACSGQKENPLPQEMEMHKQLGVEVYIDTMVLHQTAFNKQIVCNGKLVAKAKSDLNFTQQGLVEDVKVREGQRVQKGSLIATLDKKDRQRELEKAEHELERAKVELTDKLIGLGYNDWQNVPEDVMKRAEVMSGYYSAKYQLQSVKIALKECELYAPFSGRIANLTARKYQRNEKVCT
;
A
#
# COMPACT_ATOMS: atom_id res chain seq x y z
N MET A 1 -60.12 -69.96 -71.32
CA MET A 1 -60.81 -69.95 -70.02
C MET A 1 -60.19 -68.80 -69.23
N LEU A 2 -61.03 -67.90 -69.05
CA LEU A 2 -61.15 -66.77 -68.11
C LEU A 2 -59.91 -66.15 -67.52
N ALA A 3 -59.66 -64.99 -68.02
CA ALA A 3 -58.82 -63.95 -67.44
C ALA A 3 -59.61 -63.10 -66.40
N VAL A 4 -59.01 -62.77 -65.29
CA VAL A 4 -59.54 -61.72 -64.41
C VAL A 4 -58.46 -60.66 -64.25
N LEU A 5 -58.77 -59.53 -64.86
CA LEU A 5 -57.95 -58.31 -64.80
C LEU A 5 -58.34 -57.54 -63.55
N ALA A 6 -57.44 -57.31 -62.61
CA ALA A 6 -57.63 -56.42 -61.48
C ALA A 6 -56.86 -55.08 -61.68
N LEU A 7 -57.62 -54.03 -61.90
CA LEU A 7 -57.13 -52.65 -61.99
C LEU A 7 -56.91 -52.09 -60.59
N LEU A 8 -55.69 -51.79 -60.25
CA LEU A 8 -55.36 -51.00 -59.06
C LEU A 8 -55.20 -49.53 -59.51
N SER A 9 -56.18 -48.71 -59.18
CA SER A 9 -56.08 -47.25 -59.23
C SER A 9 -55.43 -46.71 -57.96
N ALA A 10 -54.22 -46.21 -58.08
CA ALA A 10 -53.54 -45.43 -56.97
C ALA A 10 -54.05 -44.03 -57.00
N CYS A 11 -54.84 -43.63 -56.01
CA CYS A 11 -55.11 -42.24 -55.69
C CYS A 11 -53.91 -41.64 -54.98
N SER A 12 -53.18 -40.71 -55.61
CA SER A 12 -52.26 -39.83 -55.01
C SER A 12 -53.07 -38.71 -54.32
N GLY A 13 -53.34 -38.84 -53.02
CA GLY A 13 -53.92 -37.79 -52.21
C GLY A 13 -52.82 -36.80 -51.81
N GLN A 14 -52.78 -35.69 -52.51
CA GLN A 14 -52.02 -34.52 -52.09
C GLN A 14 -52.70 -33.94 -50.87
N LYS A 15 -52.13 -34.15 -49.70
CA LYS A 15 -52.55 -33.43 -48.47
C LYS A 15 -52.13 -31.96 -48.60
N GLU A 16 -53.04 -31.12 -49.00
CA GLU A 16 -52.93 -29.69 -48.74
C GLU A 16 -52.93 -29.50 -47.24
N ASN A 17 -51.85 -28.99 -46.75
CA ASN A 17 -51.74 -28.50 -45.33
C ASN A 17 -52.59 -27.23 -45.23
N PRO A 18 -53.68 -27.21 -44.45
CA PRO A 18 -54.43 -25.96 -44.29
C PRO A 18 -53.55 -24.94 -43.61
N LEU A 19 -53.41 -23.77 -44.22
CA LEU A 19 -52.80 -22.60 -43.64
C LEU A 19 -53.51 -22.31 -42.32
N PRO A 20 -52.79 -21.94 -41.25
CA PRO A 20 -53.40 -21.59 -40.00
C PRO A 20 -54.43 -20.48 -40.20
N GLN A 21 -55.60 -20.64 -39.58
CA GLN A 21 -56.73 -19.67 -39.68
C GLN A 21 -56.35 -18.23 -39.37
N GLU A 22 -55.29 -18.04 -38.60
CA GLU A 22 -54.75 -16.70 -38.30
C GLU A 22 -54.18 -15.98 -39.53
N MET A 23 -53.57 -16.69 -40.50
CA MET A 23 -53.10 -16.08 -41.75
C MET A 23 -54.22 -15.63 -42.67
N GLU A 24 -55.33 -16.35 -42.67
CA GLU A 24 -56.53 -15.95 -43.49
C GLU A 24 -57.23 -14.72 -42.89
N MET A 25 -57.25 -14.61 -41.58
CA MET A 25 -57.85 -13.45 -40.91
C MET A 25 -57.03 -12.18 -41.16
N HIS A 26 -55.74 -12.26 -41.20
CA HIS A 26 -54.88 -11.10 -41.52
C HIS A 26 -55.04 -10.65 -42.98
N LYS A 27 -55.29 -11.57 -43.90
CA LYS A 27 -55.53 -11.23 -45.31
C LYS A 27 -56.86 -10.50 -45.54
N GLN A 28 -57.87 -10.78 -44.70
CA GLN A 28 -59.16 -10.09 -44.74
C GLN A 28 -59.11 -8.69 -44.14
N LEU A 29 -58.17 -8.44 -43.24
CA LEU A 29 -58.03 -7.16 -42.58
C LEU A 29 -57.09 -6.17 -43.29
N GLY A 30 -56.50 -6.57 -44.45
CA GLY A 30 -55.59 -5.72 -45.19
C GLY A 30 -54.28 -5.40 -44.47
N VAL A 31 -53.92 -6.22 -43.46
CA VAL A 31 -52.68 -6.03 -42.71
C VAL A 31 -51.53 -6.69 -43.51
N GLU A 32 -50.61 -5.87 -43.97
CA GLU A 32 -49.36 -6.37 -44.56
C GLU A 32 -48.49 -6.93 -43.44
N VAL A 33 -48.27 -8.23 -43.45
CA VAL A 33 -47.35 -8.91 -42.53
C VAL A 33 -45.96 -8.91 -43.11
N TYR A 34 -45.05 -8.12 -42.57
CA TYR A 34 -43.65 -8.16 -42.94
C TYR A 34 -42.98 -9.30 -42.17
N ILE A 35 -42.54 -10.29 -42.92
CA ILE A 35 -41.77 -11.42 -42.38
C ILE A 35 -40.31 -11.15 -42.70
N ASP A 36 -39.52 -10.89 -41.67
CA ASP A 36 -38.05 -10.80 -41.78
C ASP A 36 -37.45 -12.18 -41.46
N THR A 37 -36.62 -12.66 -42.34
CA THR A 37 -35.98 -13.98 -42.20
C THR A 37 -34.46 -13.82 -42.16
N MET A 38 -33.84 -14.46 -41.21
CA MET A 38 -32.38 -14.45 -41.06
C MET A 38 -31.84 -15.88 -41.20
N VAL A 39 -30.82 -16.05 -42.03
CA VAL A 39 -30.09 -17.32 -42.13
C VAL A 39 -29.04 -17.35 -41.00
N LEU A 40 -29.18 -18.31 -40.11
CA LEU A 40 -28.23 -18.53 -39.05
C LEU A 40 -27.01 -19.30 -39.55
N HIS A 41 -25.85 -18.70 -39.41
CA HIS A 41 -24.57 -19.36 -39.69
C HIS A 41 -23.89 -19.72 -38.37
N GLN A 42 -23.20 -20.84 -38.35
CA GLN A 42 -22.39 -21.22 -37.19
C GLN A 42 -21.19 -20.27 -37.08
N THR A 43 -21.18 -19.46 -36.05
CA THR A 43 -20.11 -18.49 -35.75
C THR A 43 -19.50 -18.75 -34.39
N ALA A 44 -18.20 -18.43 -34.26
CA ALA A 44 -17.56 -18.47 -32.96
C ALA A 44 -18.12 -17.33 -32.06
N PHE A 45 -18.63 -17.70 -30.92
CA PHE A 45 -19.16 -16.78 -29.92
C PHE A 45 -18.24 -16.72 -28.72
N ASN A 46 -17.65 -15.54 -28.50
CA ASN A 46 -16.79 -15.28 -27.31
C ASN A 46 -17.68 -14.96 -26.11
N LYS A 47 -17.79 -15.92 -25.19
CA LYS A 47 -18.48 -15.68 -23.92
C LYS A 47 -17.64 -14.75 -23.05
N GLN A 48 -18.11 -13.55 -22.80
CA GLN A 48 -17.48 -12.59 -21.92
C GLN A 48 -18.20 -12.58 -20.58
N ILE A 49 -17.42 -12.74 -19.50
CA ILE A 49 -17.93 -12.60 -18.12
C ILE A 49 -17.44 -11.25 -17.60
N VAL A 50 -18.36 -10.34 -17.30
CA VAL A 50 -18.06 -9.05 -16.67
C VAL A 50 -18.35 -9.18 -15.19
N CYS A 51 -17.32 -8.92 -14.38
CA CYS A 51 -17.42 -8.94 -12.92
C CYS A 51 -17.05 -7.58 -12.34
N ASN A 52 -17.77 -7.15 -11.36
CA ASN A 52 -17.42 -5.98 -10.57
C ASN A 52 -16.46 -6.41 -9.45
N GLY A 53 -15.35 -5.67 -9.29
CA GLY A 53 -14.37 -5.90 -8.25
C GLY A 53 -13.89 -4.61 -7.63
N LYS A 54 -13.40 -4.68 -6.39
CA LYS A 54 -12.76 -3.57 -5.69
C LYS A 54 -11.27 -3.84 -5.58
N LEU A 55 -10.45 -2.92 -6.08
CA LEU A 55 -9.01 -2.97 -5.88
C LEU A 55 -8.67 -2.52 -4.46
N VAL A 56 -7.92 -3.33 -3.76
CA VAL A 56 -7.39 -3.02 -2.43
C VAL A 56 -5.87 -3.10 -2.46
N ALA A 57 -5.22 -2.23 -1.68
CA ALA A 57 -3.77 -2.27 -1.55
C ALA A 57 -3.34 -3.56 -0.83
N LYS A 58 -2.30 -4.23 -1.35
CA LYS A 58 -1.70 -5.42 -0.72
C LYS A 58 -1.06 -5.10 0.63
N ALA A 59 -0.46 -3.91 0.74
CA ALA A 59 0.13 -3.37 1.96
C ALA A 59 -0.21 -1.88 2.07
N LYS A 60 -0.50 -1.45 3.27
CA LYS A 60 -0.81 -0.06 3.62
C LYS A 60 -0.13 0.26 4.94
N SER A 61 0.44 1.44 5.06
CA SER A 61 1.03 1.94 6.30
C SER A 61 0.68 3.40 6.48
N ASP A 62 0.14 3.73 7.63
CA ASP A 62 -0.07 5.11 8.05
C ASP A 62 1.24 5.64 8.62
N LEU A 63 1.78 6.68 8.00
CA LEU A 63 3.07 7.25 8.38
C LEU A 63 2.87 8.50 9.23
N ASN A 64 3.39 8.43 10.44
CA ASN A 64 3.35 9.52 11.40
C ASN A 64 4.77 9.75 11.93
N PHE A 65 5.07 10.97 12.36
CA PHE A 65 6.29 11.21 13.12
C PHE A 65 6.13 10.66 14.54
N THR A 66 7.17 10.07 15.07
CA THR A 66 7.25 9.64 16.48
C THR A 66 7.45 10.85 17.40
N GLN A 67 8.19 11.84 16.91
CA GLN A 67 8.48 13.08 17.64
C GLN A 67 7.47 14.18 17.31
N GLN A 68 7.20 15.05 18.29
CA GLN A 68 6.40 16.25 18.06
C GLN A 68 7.30 17.38 17.57
N GLY A 69 6.81 18.16 16.62
CA GLY A 69 7.56 19.29 16.10
C GLY A 69 6.83 20.01 14.97
N LEU A 70 7.47 21.04 14.43
CA LEU A 70 7.01 21.74 13.25
C LEU A 70 7.55 21.03 11.99
N VAL A 71 6.71 20.78 11.01
CA VAL A 71 7.16 20.22 9.72
C VAL A 71 7.98 21.27 8.98
N GLU A 72 9.26 21.00 8.81
CA GLU A 72 10.19 21.89 8.11
C GLU A 72 9.99 21.78 6.60
N ASP A 73 9.92 20.55 6.08
CA ASP A 73 9.77 20.32 4.65
C ASP A 73 9.06 18.98 4.36
N VAL A 74 8.36 18.94 3.22
CA VAL A 74 7.71 17.74 2.68
C VAL A 74 8.27 17.48 1.28
N LYS A 75 8.99 16.36 1.12
CA LYS A 75 9.75 16.03 -0.10
C LYS A 75 8.94 15.32 -1.17
N VAL A 76 7.72 14.90 -0.84
CA VAL A 76 6.87 14.09 -1.72
C VAL A 76 5.55 14.77 -2.01
N ARG A 77 4.87 14.33 -3.07
CA ARG A 77 3.53 14.78 -3.47
C ARG A 77 2.54 13.63 -3.39
N GLU A 78 1.28 13.97 -3.22
CA GLU A 78 0.21 12.97 -3.30
C GLU A 78 0.23 12.25 -4.66
N GLY A 79 0.03 10.92 -4.63
CA GLY A 79 0.11 10.08 -5.82
C GLY A 79 1.53 9.72 -6.27
N GLN A 80 2.58 10.32 -5.69
CA GLN A 80 3.97 10.05 -6.07
C GLN A 80 4.40 8.63 -5.69
N ARG A 81 5.14 7.98 -6.59
CA ARG A 81 5.80 6.70 -6.31
C ARG A 81 7.10 6.95 -5.55
N VAL A 82 7.29 6.23 -4.45
CA VAL A 82 8.49 6.28 -3.61
C VAL A 82 9.09 4.89 -3.47
N GLN A 83 10.40 4.83 -3.21
CA GLN A 83 11.11 3.61 -2.90
C GLN A 83 11.25 3.45 -1.37
N LYS A 84 11.47 2.22 -0.91
CA LYS A 84 11.83 1.97 0.49
C LYS A 84 13.05 2.81 0.88
N GLY A 85 12.98 3.51 2.02
CA GLY A 85 14.02 4.40 2.50
C GLY A 85 14.02 5.80 1.87
N SER A 86 13.07 6.14 0.98
CA SER A 86 12.94 7.52 0.49
C SER A 86 12.49 8.45 1.61
N LEU A 87 13.11 9.62 1.72
CA LEU A 87 12.72 10.68 2.67
C LEU A 87 11.41 11.30 2.23
N ILE A 88 10.42 11.28 3.12
CA ILE A 88 9.06 11.79 2.88
C ILE A 88 8.91 13.20 3.41
N ALA A 89 9.27 13.41 4.68
CA ALA A 89 9.14 14.70 5.33
C ALA A 89 10.17 14.84 6.45
N THR A 90 10.45 16.08 6.86
CA THR A 90 11.38 16.42 7.95
C THR A 90 10.73 17.39 8.94
N LEU A 91 11.01 17.19 10.21
CA LEU A 91 10.70 18.16 11.27
C LEU A 91 11.84 19.15 11.44
N ASP A 92 11.56 20.33 12.01
CA ASP A 92 12.58 21.27 12.45
C ASP A 92 13.49 20.60 13.52
N LYS A 93 14.78 20.56 13.23
CA LYS A 93 15.79 19.86 14.03
C LYS A 93 16.53 20.75 15.00
N LYS A 94 16.31 22.06 14.98
CA LYS A 94 17.12 23.03 15.74
C LYS A 94 17.16 22.73 17.23
N ASP A 95 16.01 22.42 17.82
CA ASP A 95 15.93 22.10 19.23
C ASP A 95 16.64 20.77 19.53
N ARG A 96 16.47 19.78 18.69
CA ARG A 96 17.13 18.47 18.84
C ARG A 96 18.64 18.54 18.63
N GLN A 97 19.11 19.42 17.75
CA GLN A 97 20.54 19.68 17.60
C GLN A 97 21.15 20.31 18.86
N ARG A 98 20.46 21.27 19.46
CA ARG A 98 20.90 21.85 20.75
C ARG A 98 20.90 20.81 21.88
N GLU A 99 19.91 19.93 21.92
CA GLU A 99 19.90 18.83 22.88
C GLU A 99 21.06 17.86 22.64
N LEU A 100 21.41 17.59 21.37
CA LEU A 100 22.56 16.77 21.01
C LEU A 100 23.86 17.37 21.50
N GLU A 101 24.11 18.65 21.22
CA GLU A 101 25.29 19.37 21.69
C GLU A 101 25.39 19.31 23.22
N LYS A 102 24.29 19.56 23.92
CA LYS A 102 24.24 19.47 25.39
C LYS A 102 24.59 18.06 25.87
N ALA A 103 24.05 17.02 25.26
CA ALA A 103 24.33 15.62 25.62
C ALA A 103 25.79 15.22 25.33
N GLU A 104 26.38 15.76 24.26
CA GLU A 104 27.81 15.59 23.95
C GLU A 104 28.70 16.23 24.99
N HIS A 105 28.43 17.47 25.41
CA HIS A 105 29.16 18.11 26.48
C HIS A 105 29.02 17.40 27.84
N GLU A 106 27.84 16.87 28.16
CA GLU A 106 27.64 16.10 29.37
C GLU A 106 28.41 14.77 29.35
N LEU A 107 28.49 14.11 28.18
CA LEU A 107 29.33 12.93 28.04
C LEU A 107 30.83 13.25 28.20
N GLU A 108 31.32 14.35 27.63
CA GLU A 108 32.71 14.77 27.81
C GLU A 108 33.00 15.08 29.30
N ARG A 109 32.11 15.76 29.98
CA ARG A 109 32.23 15.98 31.42
C ARG A 109 32.28 14.69 32.21
N ALA A 110 31.39 13.74 31.91
CA ALA A 110 31.38 12.44 32.56
C ALA A 110 32.63 11.58 32.25
N LYS A 111 33.26 11.76 31.09
CA LYS A 111 34.57 11.12 30.77
C LYS A 111 35.69 11.66 31.64
N VAL A 112 35.75 12.98 31.85
CA VAL A 112 36.74 13.59 32.76
C VAL A 112 36.55 13.04 34.16
N GLU A 113 35.33 13.03 34.68
CA GLU A 113 35.00 12.47 35.98
C GLU A 113 35.38 11.00 36.10
N LEU A 114 35.14 10.19 35.05
CA LEU A 114 35.56 8.80 35.01
C LEU A 114 37.08 8.66 35.09
N THR A 115 37.81 9.50 34.37
CA THR A 115 39.28 9.50 34.39
C THR A 115 39.79 9.83 35.78
N ASP A 116 39.24 10.85 36.42
CA ASP A 116 39.58 11.26 37.78
C ASP A 116 39.32 10.14 38.80
N LYS A 117 38.21 9.44 38.69
CA LYS A 117 37.89 8.26 39.53
C LYS A 117 38.92 7.13 39.33
N LEU A 118 39.30 6.84 38.09
CA LEU A 118 40.26 5.78 37.77
C LEU A 118 41.67 6.15 38.30
N ILE A 119 42.10 7.40 38.14
CA ILE A 119 43.37 7.91 38.71
C ILE A 119 43.34 7.79 40.23
N GLY A 120 42.24 8.15 40.87
CA GLY A 120 42.07 8.01 42.31
C GLY A 120 42.13 6.57 42.83
N LEU A 121 41.83 5.59 41.94
CA LEU A 121 41.96 4.15 42.20
C LEU A 121 43.35 3.60 41.82
N GLY A 122 44.28 4.45 41.33
CA GLY A 122 45.64 4.06 40.94
C GLY A 122 45.79 3.60 39.49
N TYR A 123 44.77 3.78 38.64
CA TYR A 123 44.83 3.41 37.23
C TYR A 123 45.03 4.66 36.36
N ASN A 124 46.18 4.79 35.75
CA ASN A 124 46.51 5.91 34.87
C ASN A 124 46.19 5.61 33.39
N ASP A 125 45.81 4.36 33.06
CA ASP A 125 45.49 3.92 31.72
C ASP A 125 44.19 3.11 31.72
N TRP A 126 43.30 3.42 30.81
CA TRP A 126 42.00 2.76 30.66
C TRP A 126 42.13 1.29 30.17
N GLN A 127 43.25 0.96 29.50
CA GLN A 127 43.43 -0.39 28.90
C GLN A 127 43.73 -1.46 29.95
N ASN A 128 44.29 -1.07 31.06
CA ASN A 128 44.77 -1.99 32.13
C ASN A 128 43.84 -2.04 33.35
N VAL A 129 42.61 -1.53 33.22
CA VAL A 129 41.64 -1.51 34.34
C VAL A 129 40.86 -2.85 34.33
N PRO A 130 40.74 -3.58 35.45
CA PRO A 130 39.85 -4.71 35.57
C PRO A 130 38.40 -4.33 35.28
N GLU A 131 37.67 -5.25 34.61
CA GLU A 131 36.31 -4.98 34.09
C GLU A 131 35.32 -4.60 35.22
N ASP A 132 35.44 -5.21 36.40
CA ASP A 132 34.61 -4.91 37.56
C ASP A 132 34.87 -3.51 38.12
N VAL A 133 36.15 -3.08 38.12
CA VAL A 133 36.55 -1.71 38.56
C VAL A 133 36.06 -0.69 37.54
N MET A 134 36.24 -0.96 36.26
CA MET A 134 35.77 -0.09 35.18
C MET A 134 34.25 0.13 35.27
N LYS A 135 33.46 -0.94 35.32
CA LYS A 135 32.00 -0.85 35.44
C LYS A 135 31.56 -0.01 36.66
N ARG A 136 32.23 -0.20 37.77
CA ARG A 136 31.94 0.58 39.00
C ARG A 136 32.26 2.05 38.81
N ALA A 137 33.41 2.34 38.23
CA ALA A 137 33.84 3.71 37.96
C ALA A 137 32.91 4.40 36.93
N GLU A 138 32.49 3.72 35.87
CA GLU A 138 31.51 4.24 34.89
C GLU A 138 30.18 4.60 35.53
N VAL A 139 29.67 3.77 36.45
CA VAL A 139 28.43 4.07 37.17
C VAL A 139 28.64 5.26 38.11
N MET A 140 29.74 5.29 38.86
CA MET A 140 30.03 6.37 39.87
C MET A 140 30.29 7.72 39.23
N SER A 141 30.89 7.76 38.03
CA SER A 141 31.15 9.00 37.27
C SER A 141 29.93 9.48 36.47
N GLY A 142 28.85 8.70 36.38
CA GLY A 142 27.73 9.02 35.54
C GLY A 142 27.99 8.84 34.02
N TYR A 143 29.16 8.33 33.64
CA TYR A 143 29.53 8.12 32.23
C TYR A 143 28.53 7.23 31.49
N TYR A 144 28.11 6.18 32.13
CA TYR A 144 27.13 5.24 31.56
C TYR A 144 25.78 5.93 31.28
N SER A 145 25.30 6.74 32.22
CA SER A 145 24.09 7.53 32.10
C SER A 145 24.19 8.57 30.97
N ALA A 146 25.28 9.32 30.90
CA ALA A 146 25.52 10.33 29.87
C ALA A 146 25.61 9.70 28.47
N LYS A 147 26.25 8.52 28.35
CA LYS A 147 26.32 7.73 27.10
C LYS A 147 24.95 7.32 26.59
N TYR A 148 24.09 6.80 27.47
CA TYR A 148 22.70 6.45 27.10
C TYR A 148 21.88 7.67 26.73
N GLN A 149 22.05 8.77 27.45
CA GLN A 149 21.36 10.03 27.13
C GLN A 149 21.74 10.52 25.73
N LEU A 150 23.04 10.52 25.39
CA LEU A 150 23.51 10.88 24.07
C LEU A 150 22.90 9.97 22.99
N GLN A 151 22.86 8.66 23.23
CA GLN A 151 22.26 7.71 22.28
C GLN A 151 20.76 7.99 22.09
N SER A 152 20.03 8.25 23.15
CA SER A 152 18.61 8.59 23.11
C SER A 152 18.34 9.84 22.27
N VAL A 153 19.12 10.91 22.48
CA VAL A 153 19.01 12.14 21.71
C VAL A 153 19.37 11.95 20.24
N LYS A 154 20.38 11.13 19.93
CA LYS A 154 20.72 10.76 18.55
C LYS A 154 19.58 10.00 17.84
N ILE A 155 18.89 9.13 18.56
CA ILE A 155 17.69 8.44 18.03
C ILE A 155 16.57 9.45 17.77
N ALA A 156 16.27 10.32 18.76
CA ALA A 156 15.24 11.35 18.62
C ALA A 156 15.52 12.31 17.44
N LEU A 157 16.79 12.64 17.19
CA LEU A 157 17.17 13.45 16.02
C LEU A 157 16.91 12.73 14.70
N LYS A 158 17.18 11.42 14.63
CA LYS A 158 16.85 10.59 13.44
C LYS A 158 15.34 10.48 13.21
N GLU A 159 14.57 10.42 14.29
CA GLU A 159 13.10 10.35 14.23
C GLU A 159 12.45 11.66 13.77
N CYS A 160 13.20 12.75 13.65
CA CYS A 160 12.76 13.95 12.96
C CYS A 160 12.70 13.79 11.44
N GLU A 161 13.19 12.70 10.90
CA GLU A 161 13.11 12.35 9.49
C GLU A 161 12.17 11.18 9.28
N LEU A 162 11.19 11.35 8.40
CA LEU A 162 10.22 10.31 8.08
C LEU A 162 10.56 9.64 6.76
N TYR A 163 10.81 8.34 6.81
CA TYR A 163 11.18 7.52 5.66
C TYR A 163 10.10 6.53 5.28
N ALA A 164 10.04 6.19 3.98
CA ALA A 164 9.15 5.15 3.47
C ALA A 164 9.59 3.75 3.94
N PRO A 165 8.74 2.96 4.62
CA PRO A 165 9.08 1.63 5.10
C PRO A 165 9.13 0.59 3.98
N PHE A 166 8.45 0.81 2.88
CA PHE A 166 8.43 -0.02 1.67
C PHE A 166 8.19 0.85 0.42
N SER A 167 8.43 0.27 -0.75
CA SER A 167 8.18 0.94 -2.02
C SER A 167 6.69 0.93 -2.34
N GLY A 168 6.13 2.10 -2.67
CA GLY A 168 4.70 2.24 -2.89
C GLY A 168 4.32 3.58 -3.50
N ARG A 169 3.07 3.96 -3.34
CA ARG A 169 2.52 5.24 -3.77
C ARG A 169 1.96 5.98 -2.56
N ILE A 170 2.26 7.26 -2.45
CA ILE A 170 1.74 8.13 -1.40
C ILE A 170 0.26 8.41 -1.64
N ALA A 171 -0.55 8.27 -0.61
CA ALA A 171 -1.96 8.64 -0.61
C ALA A 171 -2.32 9.41 0.67
N ASN A 172 -3.35 10.25 0.59
CA ASN A 172 -3.86 11.06 1.72
C ASN A 172 -2.76 11.88 2.42
N LEU A 173 -1.94 12.60 1.63
CA LEU A 173 -0.90 13.46 2.15
C LEU A 173 -1.51 14.68 2.85
N THR A 174 -1.51 14.68 4.18
CA THR A 174 -2.07 15.76 5.01
C THR A 174 -1.02 16.71 5.54
N ALA A 175 0.24 16.26 5.64
CA ALA A 175 1.33 17.08 6.14
C ALA A 175 1.63 18.28 5.23
N ARG A 176 1.75 19.44 5.83
CA ARG A 176 2.12 20.69 5.14
C ARG A 176 3.27 21.36 5.87
N LYS A 177 4.11 22.05 5.11
CA LYS A 177 5.20 22.85 5.65
C LYS A 177 4.70 23.88 6.65
N TYR A 178 5.42 24.04 7.77
CA TYR A 178 5.11 24.95 8.87
C TYR A 178 3.84 24.60 9.65
N GLN A 179 3.34 23.39 9.54
CA GLN A 179 2.29 22.87 10.42
C GLN A 179 2.89 21.95 11.49
N ARG A 180 2.22 21.88 12.64
CA ARG A 180 2.55 20.90 13.66
C ARG A 180 2.24 19.51 13.12
N ASN A 181 3.14 18.56 13.37
CA ASN A 181 2.97 17.21 12.86
C ASN A 181 1.78 16.49 13.50
N GLU A 182 0.91 16.05 12.65
CA GLU A 182 -0.14 15.07 12.92
C GLU A 182 0.12 13.87 12.00
N LYS A 183 -0.94 13.15 11.59
CA LYS A 183 -0.82 12.12 10.57
C LYS A 183 -0.30 12.71 9.25
N VAL A 184 0.77 12.12 8.70
CA VAL A 184 1.44 12.65 7.51
C VAL A 184 0.79 12.13 6.23
N CYS A 185 0.68 10.81 6.09
CA CYS A 185 0.12 10.19 4.89
C CYS A 185 -0.17 8.68 5.12
N THR A 186 -0.79 8.11 4.10
CA THR A 186 -1.09 6.68 4.05
C THR A 186 -0.47 6.05 2.81
#